data_f9960c59c908e3ed6b9d371d08c3f095
#
_entry.id   f9960c59c908e3ed6b9d371d08c3f095
#
_cell.length_a   1.000
_cell.length_b   1.000
_cell.length_c   1.000
_cell.angle_alpha   90.00
_cell.angle_beta   90.00
_cell.angle_gamma   90.00
#
_symmetry.space_group_name_H-M   'P 1'
#
loop_
_entity.id
_entity.type
_entity.pdbx_description
1 polymer ?
#
loop_
_entity_poly.entity_id
_entity_poly.type
_entity_poly.pdbx_seq_one_letter_code
_entity_poly.pdbx_strand_id
1 'polypeptide(L)'
;TEDADFVLYNTCTVRENANLRVYGRLGQLGARKKKHPHMMIALCGCMMQEKEVVEKIKKTYRFVDLIFGTHNIFKLAELVSLCLEERLEELEAQGREDKKPKHKMVVDVWKDTDQIVEDLPVERKYSFKSGVNIMFGCNNFCSYCIVPYVRGRERSRRPGEIIGEIKNLVEDGVVEVMLLG
;
A
#
# COMPACT_ATOMS: atom_id res chain seq x y z
N THR A 1 -12.78 11.11 6.07
CA THR A 1 -12.13 12.14 6.89
C THR A 1 -11.78 13.32 6.01
N GLU A 2 -12.48 14.44 6.22
CA GLU A 2 -12.32 15.63 5.38
C GLU A 2 -11.02 16.40 5.67
N ASP A 3 -10.38 16.17 6.81
CA ASP A 3 -9.19 16.91 7.29
C ASP A 3 -7.91 16.05 7.36
N ALA A 4 -7.83 15.00 6.55
CA ALA A 4 -6.64 14.15 6.56
C ALA A 4 -5.48 14.79 5.78
N ASP A 5 -4.32 14.92 6.41
CA ASP A 5 -3.07 15.35 5.78
C ASP A 5 -2.39 14.24 4.99
N PHE A 6 -2.67 12.98 5.33
CA PHE A 6 -2.18 11.79 4.64
C PHE A 6 -3.32 10.84 4.30
N VAL A 7 -3.42 10.48 3.02
CA VAL A 7 -4.42 9.53 2.51
C VAL A 7 -3.71 8.37 1.85
N LEU A 8 -3.88 7.17 2.40
CA LEU A 8 -3.35 5.93 1.86
C LEU A 8 -4.49 5.05 1.33
N TYR A 9 -4.43 4.65 0.07
CA TYR A 9 -5.27 3.61 -0.49
C TYR A 9 -4.49 2.31 -0.65
N ASN A 10 -4.85 1.31 0.16
CA ASN A 10 -4.45 -0.07 -0.10
C ASN A 10 -5.42 -0.68 -1.11
N THR A 11 -4.92 -0.99 -2.29
CA THR A 11 -5.72 -1.31 -3.47
C THR A 11 -5.71 -2.82 -3.77
N CYS A 12 -6.76 -3.29 -4.41
CA CYS A 12 -6.90 -4.68 -4.84
C CYS A 12 -7.21 -4.72 -6.34
N THR A 13 -6.58 -5.64 -7.07
CA THR A 13 -6.82 -5.85 -8.50
C THR A 13 -7.57 -7.14 -8.82
N VAL A 14 -7.86 -7.96 -7.81
CA VAL A 14 -8.58 -9.24 -8.00
C VAL A 14 -10.01 -9.02 -8.52
N ARG A 15 -10.58 -7.83 -8.30
CA ARG A 15 -11.92 -7.45 -8.76
C ARG A 15 -11.82 -6.21 -9.62
N GLU A 16 -12.20 -6.30 -10.89
CA GLU A 16 -12.18 -5.20 -11.86
C GLU A 16 -12.86 -3.91 -11.36
N ASN A 17 -14.00 -4.05 -10.70
CA ASN A 17 -14.71 -2.92 -10.08
C ASN A 17 -13.90 -2.20 -8.99
N ALA A 18 -12.88 -2.82 -8.41
CA ALA A 18 -12.04 -2.16 -7.43
C ALA A 18 -11.15 -1.10 -8.09
N ASN A 19 -10.61 -1.39 -9.27
CA ASN A 19 -9.78 -0.45 -10.03
C ASN A 19 -10.57 0.81 -10.42
N LEU A 20 -11.80 0.65 -10.91
CA LEU A 20 -12.67 1.77 -11.28
C LEU A 20 -12.98 2.68 -10.09
N ARG A 21 -13.22 2.08 -8.90
CA ARG A 21 -13.45 2.86 -7.67
C ARG A 21 -12.23 3.67 -7.25
N VAL A 22 -11.02 3.10 -7.40
CA VAL A 22 -9.76 3.82 -7.09
C VAL A 22 -9.62 5.04 -8.00
N TYR A 23 -9.83 4.90 -9.31
CA TYR A 23 -9.75 6.03 -10.24
C TYR A 23 -10.78 7.13 -9.92
N GLY A 24 -12.03 6.77 -9.60
CA GLY A 24 -13.05 7.73 -9.18
C GLY A 24 -12.66 8.48 -7.91
N ARG A 25 -12.09 7.77 -6.93
CA ARG A 25 -11.58 8.38 -5.69
C ARG A 25 -10.39 9.29 -5.93
N LEU A 26 -9.47 8.91 -6.81
CA LEU A 26 -8.34 9.76 -7.20
C LEU A 26 -8.80 11.07 -7.83
N GLY A 27 -9.85 11.05 -8.65
CA GLY A 27 -10.44 12.28 -9.21
C GLY A 27 -10.89 13.24 -8.10
N GLN A 28 -11.60 12.73 -7.06
CA GLN A 28 -12.03 13.53 -5.91
C GLN A 28 -10.84 14.06 -5.09
N LEU A 29 -9.83 13.21 -4.84
CA LEU A 29 -8.63 13.61 -4.12
C LEU A 29 -7.81 14.66 -4.86
N GLY A 30 -7.76 14.61 -6.19
CA GLY A 30 -7.08 15.64 -6.97
C GLY A 30 -7.73 17.02 -6.83
N ALA A 31 -9.07 17.07 -6.80
CA ALA A 31 -9.81 18.32 -6.54
C ALA A 31 -9.54 18.85 -5.12
N ARG A 32 -9.45 17.93 -4.13
CA ARG A 32 -9.16 18.27 -2.74
C ARG A 32 -7.73 18.74 -2.56
N LYS A 33 -6.74 18.06 -3.14
CA LYS A 33 -5.33 18.43 -3.04
C LYS A 33 -5.03 19.82 -3.61
N LYS A 34 -5.81 20.30 -4.59
CA LYS A 34 -5.71 21.68 -5.08
C LYS A 34 -6.06 22.71 -4.01
N LYS A 35 -6.97 22.37 -3.07
CA LYS A 35 -7.36 23.24 -1.94
C LYS A 35 -6.43 23.05 -0.73
N HIS A 36 -5.84 21.86 -0.61
CA HIS A 36 -4.94 21.46 0.49
C HIS A 36 -3.63 20.90 -0.10
N PRO A 37 -2.72 21.77 -0.59
CA PRO A 37 -1.51 21.33 -1.33
C PRO A 37 -0.55 20.49 -0.48
N HIS A 38 -0.59 20.65 0.86
CA HIS A 38 0.22 19.89 1.79
C HIS A 38 -0.25 18.44 1.97
N MET A 39 -1.50 18.13 1.61
CA MET A 39 -2.02 16.76 1.70
C MET A 39 -1.17 15.79 0.88
N MET A 40 -0.80 14.65 1.48
CA MET A 40 -0.09 13.56 0.82
C MET A 40 -1.06 12.44 0.40
N ILE A 41 -0.85 11.89 -0.79
CA ILE A 41 -1.66 10.80 -1.34
C ILE A 41 -0.74 9.65 -1.73
N ALA A 42 -0.96 8.50 -1.09
CA ALA A 42 -0.22 7.28 -1.34
C ALA A 42 -1.12 6.16 -1.86
N LEU A 43 -0.59 5.33 -2.75
CA LEU A 43 -1.25 4.16 -3.30
C LEU A 43 -0.37 2.93 -3.06
N CYS A 44 -0.96 1.85 -2.55
CA CYS A 44 -0.28 0.57 -2.41
C CYS A 44 -1.20 -0.61 -2.73
N GLY A 45 -0.67 -1.80 -2.58
CA GLY A 45 -1.43 -3.03 -2.74
C GLY A 45 -1.30 -3.66 -4.12
N CYS A 46 -2.10 -4.71 -4.37
CA CYS A 46 -1.96 -5.56 -5.55
C CYS A 46 -2.10 -4.81 -6.88
N MET A 47 -2.95 -3.78 -6.95
CA MET A 47 -3.14 -2.97 -8.14
C MET A 47 -1.85 -2.24 -8.55
N MET A 48 -0.99 -1.88 -7.59
CA MET A 48 0.27 -1.21 -7.86
C MET A 48 1.37 -2.16 -8.36
N GLN A 49 1.13 -3.47 -8.40
CA GLN A 49 2.02 -4.43 -9.04
C GLN A 49 1.83 -4.49 -10.56
N GLU A 50 0.74 -3.95 -11.07
CA GLU A 50 0.47 -3.88 -12.50
C GLU A 50 1.19 -2.69 -13.14
N LYS A 51 2.21 -2.96 -13.94
CA LYS A 51 3.04 -1.93 -14.58
C LYS A 51 2.23 -0.91 -15.39
N GLU A 52 1.22 -1.39 -16.13
CA GLU A 52 0.36 -0.53 -16.95
C GLU A 52 -0.47 0.44 -16.10
N VAL A 53 -0.96 -0.04 -14.95
CA VAL A 53 -1.71 0.77 -13.98
C VAL A 53 -0.81 1.86 -13.39
N VAL A 54 0.40 1.49 -12.95
CA VAL A 54 1.37 2.47 -12.41
C VAL A 54 1.70 3.54 -13.44
N GLU A 55 1.97 3.15 -14.68
CA GLU A 55 2.27 4.12 -15.76
C GLU A 55 1.06 5.02 -16.08
N LYS A 56 -0.15 4.47 -16.05
CA LYS A 56 -1.39 5.27 -16.19
C LYS A 56 -1.52 6.29 -15.07
N ILE A 57 -1.26 5.88 -13.82
CA ILE A 57 -1.32 6.79 -12.66
C ILE A 57 -0.28 7.90 -12.79
N LYS A 58 0.97 7.58 -13.12
CA LYS A 58 2.04 8.56 -13.35
C LYS A 58 1.69 9.60 -14.41
N LYS A 59 1.01 9.20 -15.47
CA LYS A 59 0.62 10.11 -16.56
C LYS A 59 -0.59 10.96 -16.21
N THR A 60 -1.61 10.36 -15.59
CA THR A 60 -2.95 10.97 -15.41
C THR A 60 -3.13 11.64 -14.06
N TYR A 61 -2.54 11.05 -12.99
CA TYR A 61 -2.73 11.49 -11.60
C TYR A 61 -1.42 11.98 -10.98
N ARG A 62 -0.79 12.93 -11.64
CA ARG A 62 0.53 13.48 -11.25
C ARG A 62 0.60 14.09 -9.85
N PHE A 63 -0.54 14.30 -9.23
CA PHE A 63 -0.67 14.80 -7.86
C PHE A 63 -0.49 13.72 -6.78
N VAL A 64 -0.40 12.44 -7.16
CA VAL A 64 -0.08 11.34 -6.24
C VAL A 64 1.38 11.46 -5.82
N ASP A 65 1.67 11.32 -4.54
CA ASP A 65 3.00 11.51 -3.98
C ASP A 65 3.81 10.21 -3.91
N LEU A 66 3.13 9.09 -3.58
CA LEU A 66 3.80 7.82 -3.32
C LEU A 66 3.03 6.65 -3.97
N ILE A 67 3.77 5.77 -4.64
CA ILE A 67 3.28 4.47 -5.11
C ILE A 67 4.24 3.38 -4.66
N PHE A 68 3.71 2.33 -4.00
CA PHE A 68 4.50 1.16 -3.60
C PHE A 68 3.68 -0.12 -3.67
N GLY A 69 4.37 -1.26 -3.74
CA GLY A 69 3.74 -2.56 -3.98
C GLY A 69 3.30 -3.28 -2.71
N THR A 70 2.75 -4.50 -2.89
CA THR A 70 2.42 -5.41 -1.78
C THR A 70 3.65 -5.99 -1.11
N HIS A 71 4.75 -6.15 -1.87
CA HIS A 71 5.96 -6.81 -1.39
C HIS A 71 6.80 -5.95 -0.45
N ASN A 72 6.61 -4.65 -0.47
CA ASN A 72 7.35 -3.70 0.35
C ASN A 72 6.44 -2.80 1.21
N ILE A 73 5.25 -3.29 1.57
CA ILE A 73 4.29 -2.53 2.38
C ILE A 73 4.85 -2.16 3.76
N PHE A 74 5.75 -2.95 4.30
CA PHE A 74 6.43 -2.71 5.57
C PHE A 74 7.36 -1.49 5.55
N LYS A 75 7.76 -1.02 4.34
CA LYS A 75 8.59 0.17 4.16
C LYS A 75 7.80 1.48 4.20
N LEU A 76 6.51 1.46 4.53
CA LEU A 76 5.65 2.65 4.50
C LEU A 76 6.27 3.85 5.22
N ALA A 77 6.79 3.67 6.43
CA ALA A 77 7.38 4.76 7.20
C ALA A 77 8.60 5.37 6.50
N GLU A 78 9.50 4.53 5.99
CA GLU A 78 10.68 4.94 5.22
C GLU A 78 10.29 5.72 3.96
N LEU A 79 9.31 5.20 3.21
CA LEU A 79 8.84 5.82 1.97
C LEU A 79 8.11 7.14 2.21
N VAL A 80 7.37 7.27 3.31
CA VAL A 80 6.76 8.55 3.72
C VAL A 80 7.83 9.57 4.08
N SER A 81 8.88 9.17 4.83
CA SER A 81 10.00 10.06 5.15
C SER A 81 10.69 10.56 3.88
N LEU A 82 10.94 9.67 2.92
CA LEU A 82 11.51 10.05 1.63
C LEU A 82 10.63 11.06 0.87
N CYS A 83 9.30 10.87 0.87
CA CYS A 83 8.38 11.83 0.27
C CYS A 83 8.40 13.20 0.95
N LEU A 84 8.58 13.23 2.27
CA LEU A 84 8.69 14.48 3.03
C LEU A 84 10.00 15.21 2.72
N GLU A 85 11.11 14.50 2.63
CA GLU A 85 12.41 15.03 2.23
C GLU A 85 12.37 15.66 0.83
N GLU A 86 11.84 14.92 -0.17
CA GLU A 86 11.65 15.43 -1.54
C GLU A 86 10.79 16.71 -1.56
N ARG A 87 9.76 16.79 -0.71
CA ARG A 87 8.93 18.01 -0.59
C ARG A 87 9.65 19.18 0.03
N LEU A 88 10.47 18.94 1.05
CA LEU A 88 11.29 19.99 1.65
C LEU A 88 12.28 20.57 0.62
N GLU A 89 12.94 19.71 -0.14
CA GLU A 89 13.82 20.13 -1.23
C GLU A 89 13.08 20.96 -2.30
N GLU A 90 11.84 20.53 -2.65
CA GLU A 90 11.00 21.31 -3.59
C GLU A 90 10.66 22.70 -3.04
N LEU A 91 10.32 22.81 -1.76
CA LEU A 91 10.01 24.09 -1.12
C LEU A 91 11.24 25.02 -1.03
N GLU A 92 12.41 24.47 -0.71
CA GLU A 92 13.66 25.21 -0.70
C GLU A 92 14.07 25.69 -2.11
N ALA A 93 13.78 24.88 -3.13
CA ALA A 93 14.03 25.24 -4.52
C ALA A 93 13.09 26.36 -5.04
N GLN A 94 11.87 26.48 -4.48
CA GLN A 94 10.90 27.54 -4.83
C GLN A 94 11.42 28.96 -4.47
N GLY A 95 12.29 29.06 -3.47
CA GLY A 95 12.94 30.34 -3.11
C GLY A 95 13.99 30.83 -4.10
N ARG A 96 14.31 30.06 -5.16
CA ARG A 96 15.27 30.42 -6.21
C ARG A 96 14.52 30.69 -7.51
N GLU A 97 14.64 31.93 -8.03
CA GLU A 97 13.83 32.51 -9.12
C GLU A 97 13.76 31.73 -10.45
N ASP A 98 14.57 30.71 -10.68
CA ASP A 98 14.74 30.08 -12.00
C ASP A 98 14.10 28.71 -12.22
N LYS A 99 13.41 28.07 -11.24
CA LYS A 99 12.81 26.75 -11.43
C LYS A 99 11.40 26.63 -10.86
N LYS A 100 10.42 26.38 -11.75
CA LYS A 100 9.10 25.92 -11.31
C LYS A 100 9.27 24.56 -10.62
N PRO A 101 8.81 24.40 -9.38
CA PRO A 101 8.90 23.16 -8.66
C PRO A 101 8.13 22.08 -9.43
N LYS A 102 8.77 20.99 -9.71
CA LYS A 102 8.17 19.85 -10.38
C LYS A 102 7.90 18.80 -9.33
N HIS A 103 6.61 18.63 -8.97
CA HIS A 103 6.20 17.57 -8.05
C HIS A 103 6.78 16.22 -8.48
N LYS A 104 7.56 15.60 -7.61
CA LYS A 104 8.23 14.34 -7.82
C LYS A 104 7.48 13.22 -7.09
N MET A 105 6.87 12.33 -7.86
CA MET A 105 6.21 11.14 -7.34
C MET A 105 7.27 10.09 -6.97
N VAL A 106 7.28 9.63 -5.75
CA VAL A 106 8.10 8.50 -5.30
C VAL A 106 7.44 7.20 -5.73
N VAL A 107 8.17 6.33 -6.41
CA VAL A 107 7.66 5.04 -6.89
C VAL A 107 8.65 3.94 -6.53
N ASP A 108 8.25 3.09 -5.58
CA ASP A 108 9.04 1.94 -5.12
C ASP A 108 8.16 0.67 -5.15
N VAL A 109 8.12 -0.01 -6.27
CA VAL A 109 7.35 -1.24 -6.47
C VAL A 109 8.30 -2.42 -6.67
N TRP A 110 8.38 -3.28 -5.67
CA TRP A 110 9.16 -4.51 -5.77
C TRP A 110 8.42 -5.54 -6.59
N LYS A 111 9.12 -6.16 -7.54
CA LYS A 111 8.52 -7.18 -8.42
C LYS A 111 8.28 -8.50 -7.69
N ASP A 112 9.16 -8.84 -6.77
CA ASP A 112 9.13 -10.08 -6.01
C ASP A 112 9.87 -9.89 -4.68
N THR A 113 9.63 -10.79 -3.73
CA THR A 113 10.34 -10.84 -2.46
C THR A 113 10.20 -12.24 -1.86
N ASP A 114 11.28 -12.73 -1.27
CA ASP A 114 11.26 -13.94 -0.44
C ASP A 114 11.00 -13.62 1.05
N GLN A 115 10.95 -12.33 1.38
CA GLN A 115 10.75 -11.89 2.77
C GLN A 115 9.29 -12.06 3.19
N ILE A 116 9.12 -12.56 4.39
CA ILE A 116 7.88 -12.50 5.16
C ILE A 116 8.19 -11.60 6.35
N VAL A 117 7.48 -10.50 6.47
CA VAL A 117 7.64 -9.55 7.57
C VAL A 117 6.65 -9.91 8.65
N GLU A 118 7.17 -10.20 9.83
CA GLU A 118 6.40 -10.53 11.03
C GLU A 118 6.23 -9.27 11.91
N ASP A 119 5.39 -9.39 12.93
CA ASP A 119 5.20 -8.41 14.00
C ASP A 119 4.83 -6.98 13.53
N LEU A 120 4.17 -6.86 12.38
CA LEU A 120 3.62 -5.57 11.97
C LEU A 120 2.46 -5.16 12.90
N PRO A 121 2.39 -3.88 13.30
CA PRO A 121 1.28 -3.38 14.11
C PRO A 121 -0.06 -3.62 13.40
N VAL A 122 -1.01 -4.21 14.10
CA VAL A 122 -2.35 -4.49 13.58
C VAL A 122 -3.41 -3.87 14.48
N GLU A 123 -4.20 -2.96 13.90
CA GLU A 123 -5.41 -2.48 14.55
C GLU A 123 -6.59 -3.41 14.20
N ARG A 124 -7.12 -4.10 15.21
CA ARG A 124 -8.22 -5.05 15.02
C ARG A 124 -9.56 -4.33 15.00
N LYS A 125 -10.38 -4.66 14.01
CA LYS A 125 -11.77 -4.16 13.94
C LYS A 125 -12.65 -4.69 15.07
N TYR A 126 -12.37 -5.90 15.55
CA TYR A 126 -13.12 -6.56 16.60
C TYR A 126 -12.16 -7.03 17.69
N SER A 127 -12.55 -6.86 18.95
CA SER A 127 -11.73 -7.31 20.09
C SER A 127 -11.69 -8.82 20.24
N PHE A 128 -12.77 -9.52 19.83
CA PHE A 128 -12.96 -10.95 20.06
C PHE A 128 -12.51 -11.84 18.90
N LYS A 129 -12.20 -11.27 17.72
CA LYS A 129 -11.77 -12.06 16.56
C LYS A 129 -10.67 -11.38 15.74
N SER A 130 -9.80 -12.20 15.13
CA SER A 130 -8.71 -11.75 14.25
C SER A 130 -8.49 -12.69 13.08
N GLY A 131 -7.96 -12.15 11.98
CA GLY A 131 -7.38 -12.93 10.90
C GLY A 131 -5.88 -13.09 11.11
N VAL A 132 -5.35 -14.27 10.85
CA VAL A 132 -3.91 -14.58 10.89
C VAL A 132 -3.50 -15.08 9.51
N ASN A 133 -2.63 -14.35 8.83
CA ASN A 133 -2.06 -14.80 7.57
C ASN A 133 -1.12 -15.97 7.84
N ILE A 134 -1.30 -17.09 7.13
CA ILE A 134 -0.42 -18.26 7.24
C ILE A 134 0.47 -18.43 6.01
N MET A 135 0.11 -17.79 4.91
CA MET A 135 0.88 -17.83 3.66
C MET A 135 0.60 -16.60 2.78
N PHE A 136 1.47 -16.37 1.81
CA PHE A 136 1.38 -15.30 0.83
C PHE A 136 1.66 -15.85 -0.57
N GLY A 137 1.07 -15.22 -1.61
CA GLY A 137 1.28 -15.63 -2.99
C GLY A 137 0.50 -16.88 -3.38
N CYS A 138 0.79 -17.45 -4.56
CA CYS A 138 0.15 -18.68 -5.05
C CYS A 138 0.93 -19.27 -6.22
N ASN A 139 1.08 -20.59 -6.24
CA ASN A 139 1.75 -21.34 -7.31
C ASN A 139 0.79 -22.04 -8.30
N ASN A 140 -0.53 -21.89 -8.15
CA ASN A 140 -1.49 -22.63 -8.97
C ASN A 140 -1.63 -22.11 -10.41
N PHE A 141 -1.33 -20.84 -10.68
CA PHE A 141 -1.41 -20.23 -12.01
C PHE A 141 -2.71 -20.56 -12.78
N CYS A 142 -3.85 -20.58 -12.09
CA CYS A 142 -5.15 -20.78 -12.75
C CYS A 142 -5.35 -19.72 -13.85
N SER A 143 -5.92 -20.13 -14.99
CA SER A 143 -5.99 -19.33 -16.22
C SER A 143 -6.69 -17.96 -16.08
N TYR A 144 -7.56 -17.80 -15.10
CA TYR A 144 -8.29 -16.56 -14.81
C TYR A 144 -7.73 -15.77 -13.64
N CYS A 145 -6.67 -16.24 -12.97
CA CYS A 145 -6.24 -15.70 -11.69
C CYS A 145 -5.00 -14.81 -11.82
N ILE A 146 -5.11 -13.58 -11.34
CA ILE A 146 -4.00 -12.62 -11.35
C ILE A 146 -3.06 -12.78 -10.12
N VAL A 147 -3.47 -13.51 -9.08
CA VAL A 147 -2.74 -13.58 -7.79
C VAL A 147 -1.27 -13.94 -7.94
N PRO A 148 -0.85 -14.98 -8.71
CA PRO A 148 0.57 -15.31 -8.86
C PRO A 148 1.41 -14.15 -9.42
N TYR A 149 0.80 -13.31 -10.25
CA TYR A 149 1.49 -12.20 -10.93
C TYR A 149 1.63 -10.94 -10.06
N VAL A 150 0.72 -10.74 -9.09
CA VAL A 150 0.68 -9.54 -8.24
C VAL A 150 1.07 -9.80 -6.79
N ARG A 151 1.06 -11.06 -6.34
CA ARG A 151 1.49 -11.47 -5.00
C ARG A 151 2.71 -12.39 -4.98
N GLY A 152 3.18 -12.78 -6.17
CA GLY A 152 4.34 -13.63 -6.36
C GLY A 152 4.08 -15.10 -6.02
N ARG A 153 5.17 -15.85 -5.86
CA ARG A 153 5.14 -17.26 -5.50
C ARG A 153 4.64 -17.47 -4.08
N GLU A 154 4.13 -18.66 -3.82
CA GLU A 154 3.71 -19.08 -2.50
C GLU A 154 4.88 -19.05 -1.50
N ARG A 155 4.65 -18.43 -0.35
CA ARG A 155 5.57 -18.35 0.78
C ARG A 155 4.77 -18.59 2.04
N SER A 156 5.01 -19.72 2.69
CA SER A 156 4.35 -20.09 3.94
C SER A 156 5.12 -19.56 5.13
N ARG A 157 4.41 -19.05 6.13
CA ARG A 157 4.99 -18.67 7.42
C ARG A 157 5.39 -19.90 8.24
N ARG A 158 6.35 -19.74 9.10
CA ARG A 158 6.77 -20.81 10.00
C ARG A 158 5.69 -21.12 11.03
N PRO A 159 5.34 -22.40 11.27
CA PRO A 159 4.30 -22.75 12.23
C PRO A 159 4.51 -22.15 13.62
N GLY A 160 5.76 -22.07 14.08
CA GLY A 160 6.09 -21.48 15.39
C GLY A 160 5.71 -20.01 15.50
N GLU A 161 5.89 -19.22 14.45
CA GLU A 161 5.54 -17.80 14.40
C GLU A 161 4.02 -17.61 14.38
N ILE A 162 3.30 -18.43 13.58
CA ILE A 162 1.84 -18.45 13.57
C ILE A 162 1.26 -18.77 14.94
N ILE A 163 1.81 -19.80 15.61
CA ILE A 163 1.38 -20.20 16.96
C ILE A 163 1.68 -19.09 17.97
N GLY A 164 2.85 -18.45 17.86
CA GLY A 164 3.23 -17.30 18.70
C GLY A 164 2.24 -16.16 18.58
N GLU A 165 1.90 -15.75 17.34
CA GLU A 165 0.90 -14.72 17.07
C GLU A 165 -0.47 -15.09 17.65
N ILE A 166 -0.91 -16.33 17.46
CA ILE A 166 -2.22 -16.79 18.00
C ILE A 166 -2.23 -16.74 19.54
N LYS A 167 -1.11 -17.11 20.21
CA LYS A 167 -1.02 -17.01 21.67
C LYS A 167 -1.18 -15.57 22.15
N ASN A 168 -0.46 -14.63 21.52
CA ASN A 168 -0.58 -13.21 21.85
C ASN A 168 -2.02 -12.71 21.63
N LEU A 169 -2.69 -13.15 20.54
CA LEU A 169 -4.09 -12.81 20.30
C LEU A 169 -5.03 -13.36 21.39
N VAL A 170 -4.79 -14.58 21.87
CA VAL A 170 -5.57 -15.18 22.95
C VAL A 170 -5.36 -14.43 24.28
N GLU A 171 -4.13 -14.03 24.59
CA GLU A 171 -3.82 -13.20 25.75
C GLU A 171 -4.52 -11.84 25.69
N ASP A 172 -4.69 -11.27 24.50
CA ASP A 172 -5.46 -10.05 24.24
C ASP A 172 -7.00 -10.27 24.22
N GLY A 173 -7.49 -11.49 24.53
CA GLY A 173 -8.90 -11.81 24.63
C GLY A 173 -9.58 -12.21 23.32
N VAL A 174 -8.83 -12.52 22.27
CA VAL A 174 -9.38 -13.06 21.01
C VAL A 174 -9.82 -14.50 21.21
N VAL A 175 -11.06 -14.82 20.85
CA VAL A 175 -11.66 -16.18 20.98
C VAL A 175 -11.94 -16.84 19.62
N GLU A 176 -11.85 -16.08 18.53
CA GLU A 176 -12.04 -16.58 17.17
C GLU A 176 -10.86 -16.16 16.29
N VAL A 177 -10.16 -17.13 15.71
CA VAL A 177 -9.05 -16.90 14.77
C VAL A 177 -9.39 -17.50 13.42
N MET A 178 -9.31 -16.69 12.36
CA MET A 178 -9.44 -17.13 10.97
C MET A 178 -8.04 -17.21 10.34
N LEU A 179 -7.64 -18.40 9.92
CA LEU A 179 -6.39 -18.59 9.16
C LEU A 179 -6.62 -18.17 7.71
N LEU A 180 -5.76 -17.28 7.22
CA LEU A 180 -5.84 -16.69 5.88
C LEU A 180 -4.65 -17.15 5.04
N GLY A 181 -4.95 -17.65 3.84
CA GLY A 181 -3.94 -18.09 2.86
C GLY A 181 -4.20 -17.58 1.46
#